data_3816bb670086385d63116b5654dd2471
#
_entry.id   3816bb670086385d63116b5654dd2471
#
_cell.length_a   1.000
_cell.length_b   1.000
_cell.length_c   1.000
_cell.angle_alpha   90.00
_cell.angle_beta   90.00
_cell.angle_gamma   90.00
#
_symmetry.space_group_name_H-M   'P 1'
#
loop_
_entity.id
_entity.type
_entity.pdbx_description
1 polymer ?
#
loop_
_entity_poly.entity_id
_entity_poly.type
_entity_poly.pdbx_seq_one_letter_code
_entity_poly.pdbx_strand_id
1 'polypeptide(L)'
;MPASNPDPEAIEFSIVMPCLNEAETLETCVRKALRSLAENNIVGEVIVADNGSTDGCQEIAARLGARVVNVPAKGYGNALMAGITAARGRYILMGDADDSYDFLEAPKFLAKLREGYDLVQGCRLPAGGGTVKPGAMPWSHRWIGNPGFSFMARFMFRAPIHDAYCGLRAFTKELFTRLDLRCTGMEFATEMILKSGLNRVKISEVPITLHRDGRITRRPHLRTVRDGWRTLRLYLMFSPRWLFGLPGLGLILLGLFGYALALPGVTIGPATFDAHTLLFASCALLMGYQAVLFGIFTKTFAVNEGLLPEDAEFNRFYSLMNLERGLILGVIAFLAGAALLAGAVWQWREAGFGQLNYAHTMRWVVPGVTLVALGFQTILSSFFTSILGLSRR
;
A
#
# COMPACT_ATOMS: atom_id res chain seq x y z
N MET A 1 25.44 -26.00 13.12
CA MET A 1 26.38 -25.08 13.76
C MET A 1 25.82 -24.76 15.14
N PRO A 2 26.57 -24.88 16.25
CA PRO A 2 26.07 -24.53 17.56
C PRO A 2 25.80 -23.03 17.62
N ALA A 3 24.67 -22.65 18.21
CA ALA A 3 24.29 -21.26 18.47
C ALA A 3 25.39 -20.64 19.33
N SER A 4 26.03 -19.58 18.83
CA SER A 4 26.96 -18.77 19.62
C SER A 4 26.19 -18.19 20.79
N ASN A 5 26.68 -18.38 22.01
CA ASN A 5 26.18 -17.71 23.20
C ASN A 5 26.17 -16.20 22.90
N PRO A 6 25.06 -15.48 23.13
CA PRO A 6 25.06 -14.04 22.91
C PRO A 6 26.04 -13.39 23.87
N ASP A 7 26.81 -12.45 23.33
CA ASP A 7 27.74 -11.60 24.09
C ASP A 7 26.93 -10.90 25.20
N PRO A 8 27.27 -11.06 26.49
CA PRO A 8 26.48 -10.50 27.59
C PRO A 8 26.39 -8.96 27.60
N GLU A 9 27.18 -8.26 26.79
CA GLU A 9 27.12 -6.82 26.56
C GLU A 9 26.36 -6.40 25.29
N ALA A 10 25.81 -7.35 24.51
CA ALA A 10 25.11 -7.02 23.27
C ALA A 10 23.79 -6.30 23.56
N ILE A 11 23.61 -5.09 23.00
CA ILE A 11 22.37 -4.32 23.11
C ILE A 11 21.21 -5.13 22.50
N GLU A 12 20.21 -5.41 23.33
CA GLU A 12 19.02 -6.15 22.88
C GLU A 12 17.97 -5.23 22.24
N PHE A 13 17.76 -4.04 22.82
CA PHE A 13 16.64 -3.17 22.48
C PHE A 13 17.07 -1.73 22.24
N SER A 14 16.75 -1.16 21.08
CA SER A 14 16.99 0.24 20.75
C SER A 14 15.68 0.99 20.62
N ILE A 15 15.53 2.08 21.39
CA ILE A 15 14.38 2.98 21.29
C ILE A 15 14.77 4.16 20.41
N VAL A 16 14.10 4.34 19.28
CA VAL A 16 14.40 5.35 18.26
C VAL A 16 13.32 6.41 18.22
N MET A 17 13.70 7.66 18.45
CA MET A 17 12.81 8.83 18.45
C MET A 17 13.21 9.77 17.29
N PRO A 18 12.37 9.98 16.27
CA PRO A 18 12.60 11.04 15.30
C PRO A 18 12.37 12.39 15.99
N CYS A 19 13.26 13.33 15.76
CA CYS A 19 13.23 14.65 16.40
C CYS A 19 13.36 15.78 15.38
N LEU A 20 12.48 16.76 15.47
CA LEU A 20 12.59 18.03 14.75
C LEU A 20 12.00 19.16 15.58
N ASN A 21 12.83 19.84 16.33
CA ASN A 21 12.43 20.94 17.19
C ASN A 21 11.42 20.50 18.28
N GLU A 22 11.78 19.53 19.10
CA GLU A 22 10.96 18.95 20.15
C GLU A 22 11.55 19.21 21.56
N ALA A 23 12.27 20.33 21.76
CA ALA A 23 12.92 20.65 23.04
C ALA A 23 11.96 20.68 24.24
N GLU A 24 10.67 21.00 24.02
CA GLU A 24 9.64 21.05 25.06
C GLU A 24 9.32 19.67 25.67
N THR A 25 9.42 18.60 24.88
CA THR A 25 8.92 17.26 25.21
C THR A 25 10.00 16.19 25.24
N LEU A 26 11.11 16.41 24.51
CA LEU A 26 12.17 15.43 24.31
C LEU A 26 12.78 14.93 25.64
N GLU A 27 13.04 15.84 26.61
CA GLU A 27 13.60 15.45 27.89
C GLU A 27 12.71 14.42 28.61
N THR A 28 11.38 14.65 28.63
CA THR A 28 10.41 13.74 29.23
C THR A 28 10.40 12.39 28.53
N CYS A 29 10.41 12.38 27.20
CA CYS A 29 10.42 11.15 26.40
C CYS A 29 11.68 10.30 26.63
N VAL A 30 12.86 10.94 26.58
CA VAL A 30 14.14 10.26 26.81
C VAL A 30 14.24 9.72 28.24
N ARG A 31 13.83 10.50 29.26
CA ARG A 31 13.83 10.02 30.65
C ARG A 31 12.90 8.82 30.85
N LYS A 32 11.68 8.84 30.28
CA LYS A 32 10.76 7.70 30.33
C LYS A 32 11.36 6.46 29.66
N ALA A 33 11.99 6.62 28.51
CA ALA A 33 12.63 5.52 27.79
C ALA A 33 13.79 4.90 28.58
N LEU A 34 14.72 5.72 29.07
CA LEU A 34 15.85 5.25 29.89
C LEU A 34 15.38 4.58 31.17
N ARG A 35 14.40 5.17 31.86
CA ARG A 35 13.79 4.62 33.07
C ARG A 35 13.15 3.25 32.78
N SER A 36 12.42 3.14 31.67
CA SER A 36 11.79 1.89 31.24
C SER A 36 12.81 0.77 31.03
N LEU A 37 13.95 1.08 30.40
CA LEU A 37 15.04 0.13 30.20
C LEU A 37 15.65 -0.30 31.56
N ALA A 38 15.96 0.67 32.43
CA ALA A 38 16.61 0.42 33.72
C ALA A 38 15.73 -0.39 34.69
N GLU A 39 14.44 0.00 34.86
CA GLU A 39 13.52 -0.66 35.80
C GLU A 39 13.17 -2.10 35.37
N ASN A 40 13.30 -2.43 34.08
CA ASN A 40 13.01 -3.77 33.56
C ASN A 40 14.27 -4.58 33.24
N ASN A 41 15.46 -4.12 33.65
CA ASN A 41 16.74 -4.79 33.39
C ASN A 41 16.95 -5.12 31.90
N ILE A 42 16.58 -4.21 30.99
CA ILE A 42 16.73 -4.37 29.56
C ILE A 42 18.04 -3.73 29.14
N VAL A 43 18.95 -4.52 28.53
CA VAL A 43 20.17 -3.99 27.92
C VAL A 43 19.78 -3.26 26.64
N GLY A 44 19.68 -1.93 26.72
CA GLY A 44 19.16 -1.13 25.61
C GLY A 44 19.83 0.23 25.48
N GLU A 45 19.49 0.90 24.39
CA GLU A 45 19.93 2.27 24.09
C GLU A 45 18.73 3.13 23.67
N VAL A 46 18.87 4.45 23.85
CA VAL A 46 17.94 5.45 23.32
C VAL A 46 18.65 6.25 22.23
N ILE A 47 18.03 6.37 21.07
CA ILE A 47 18.52 7.09 19.90
C ILE A 47 17.56 8.22 19.56
N VAL A 48 18.10 9.42 19.47
CA VAL A 48 17.39 10.59 18.96
C VAL A 48 17.89 10.87 17.55
N ALA A 49 17.04 10.61 16.55
CA ALA A 49 17.33 10.87 15.14
C ALA A 49 16.94 12.30 14.80
N ASP A 50 17.88 13.22 14.91
CA ASP A 50 17.66 14.64 14.73
C ASP A 50 17.62 15.04 13.26
N ASN A 51 16.52 15.58 12.81
CA ASN A 51 16.29 15.99 11.42
C ASN A 51 16.58 17.49 11.18
N GLY A 52 17.55 18.02 11.93
CA GLY A 52 18.05 19.39 11.86
C GLY A 52 17.27 20.35 12.72
N SER A 53 17.15 20.03 14.00
CA SER A 53 16.59 20.93 15.03
C SER A 53 17.49 22.13 15.28
N THR A 54 16.88 23.23 15.73
CA THR A 54 17.54 24.50 16.04
C THR A 54 17.19 25.02 17.44
N ASP A 55 16.53 24.17 18.24
CA ASP A 55 15.95 24.54 19.54
C ASP A 55 16.69 23.90 20.75
N GLY A 56 17.86 23.28 20.53
CA GLY A 56 18.64 22.66 21.60
C GLY A 56 18.30 21.19 21.88
N CYS A 57 17.52 20.51 21.01
CA CYS A 57 17.20 19.10 21.17
C CYS A 57 18.44 18.20 21.27
N GLN A 58 19.48 18.48 20.49
CA GLN A 58 20.70 17.66 20.42
C GLN A 58 21.43 17.67 21.76
N GLU A 59 21.58 18.85 22.35
CA GLU A 59 22.21 19.06 23.66
C GLU A 59 21.40 18.39 24.79
N ILE A 60 20.07 18.49 24.73
CA ILE A 60 19.17 17.81 25.69
C ILE A 60 19.37 16.30 25.62
N ALA A 61 19.33 15.72 24.43
CA ALA A 61 19.49 14.28 24.23
C ALA A 61 20.86 13.78 24.75
N ALA A 62 21.95 14.46 24.34
CA ALA A 62 23.30 14.10 24.73
C ALA A 62 23.52 14.19 26.25
N ARG A 63 23.01 15.23 26.92
CA ARG A 63 23.08 15.41 28.38
C ARG A 63 22.40 14.27 29.14
N LEU A 64 21.37 13.69 28.57
CA LEU A 64 20.61 12.58 29.17
C LEU A 64 21.24 11.21 28.88
N GLY A 65 22.28 11.13 28.05
CA GLY A 65 22.92 9.88 27.66
C GLY A 65 22.25 9.18 26.47
N ALA A 66 21.32 9.84 25.77
CA ALA A 66 20.80 9.34 24.50
C ALA A 66 21.80 9.58 23.38
N ARG A 67 21.87 8.65 22.44
CA ARG A 67 22.75 8.77 21.28
C ARG A 67 22.06 9.60 20.19
N VAL A 68 22.67 10.71 19.79
CA VAL A 68 22.18 11.59 18.73
C VAL A 68 22.67 11.11 17.38
N VAL A 69 21.76 11.00 16.41
CA VAL A 69 22.05 10.71 15.01
C VAL A 69 21.59 11.89 14.17
N ASN A 70 22.52 12.64 13.61
CA ASN A 70 22.21 13.78 12.75
C ASN A 70 21.77 13.31 11.35
N VAL A 71 20.60 13.76 10.91
CA VAL A 71 19.97 13.35 9.64
C VAL A 71 19.78 14.57 8.74
N PRO A 72 20.70 14.81 7.78
CA PRO A 72 20.63 15.98 6.89
C PRO A 72 19.43 15.96 5.94
N ALA A 73 19.06 14.76 5.46
CA ALA A 73 17.92 14.59 4.57
C ALA A 73 16.60 14.82 5.32
N LYS A 74 15.86 15.87 4.93
CA LYS A 74 14.61 16.22 5.60
C LYS A 74 13.51 15.19 5.36
N GLY A 75 12.76 14.86 6.40
CA GLY A 75 11.60 13.98 6.36
C GLY A 75 11.54 13.03 7.55
N TYR A 76 10.33 12.78 8.03
CA TYR A 76 10.05 11.89 9.16
C TYR A 76 10.60 10.47 8.90
N GLY A 77 10.36 9.92 7.70
CA GLY A 77 10.88 8.61 7.30
C GLY A 77 12.40 8.59 7.21
N ASN A 78 13.04 9.66 6.73
CA ASN A 78 14.50 9.78 6.70
C ASN A 78 15.09 9.74 8.10
N ALA A 79 14.48 10.47 9.05
CA ALA A 79 14.91 10.44 10.45
C ALA A 79 14.82 9.03 11.03
N LEU A 80 13.68 8.35 10.86
CA LEU A 80 13.49 6.99 11.33
C LEU A 80 14.46 6.00 10.65
N MET A 81 14.61 6.03 9.33
CA MET A 81 15.53 5.14 8.61
C MET A 81 16.96 5.29 9.12
N ALA A 82 17.45 6.51 9.28
CA ALA A 82 18.80 6.77 9.78
C ALA A 82 18.96 6.29 11.23
N GLY A 83 18.00 6.60 12.12
CA GLY A 83 18.02 6.16 13.51
C GLY A 83 17.99 4.65 13.66
N ILE A 84 17.12 3.97 12.89
CA ILE A 84 16.98 2.51 12.90
C ILE A 84 18.23 1.83 12.32
N THR A 85 18.80 2.38 11.25
CA THR A 85 20.04 1.86 10.66
C THR A 85 21.21 1.97 11.64
N ALA A 86 21.30 3.08 12.38
CA ALA A 86 22.32 3.30 13.40
C ALA A 86 22.08 2.46 14.67
N ALA A 87 20.88 1.97 14.92
CA ALA A 87 20.54 1.17 16.10
C ALA A 87 21.38 -0.10 16.19
N ARG A 88 21.79 -0.46 17.41
CA ARG A 88 22.61 -1.66 17.68
C ARG A 88 21.76 -2.84 18.17
N GLY A 89 20.58 -2.56 18.71
CA GLY A 89 19.68 -3.58 19.23
C GLY A 89 19.14 -4.53 18.17
N ARG A 90 18.94 -5.77 18.57
CA ARG A 90 18.22 -6.78 17.77
C ARG A 90 16.78 -6.36 17.52
N TYR A 91 16.17 -5.74 18.52
CA TYR A 91 14.81 -5.24 18.51
C TYR A 91 14.79 -3.73 18.54
N ILE A 92 13.89 -3.14 17.79
CA ILE A 92 13.75 -1.69 17.66
C ILE A 92 12.35 -1.30 18.11
N LEU A 93 12.24 -0.26 18.96
CA LEU A 93 10.99 0.45 19.22
C LEU A 93 11.10 1.85 18.60
N MET A 94 10.20 2.23 17.75
CA MET A 94 10.06 3.61 17.30
C MET A 94 8.86 4.29 17.95
N GLY A 95 8.98 5.58 18.25
CA GLY A 95 7.91 6.41 18.79
C GLY A 95 8.24 7.88 18.71
N ASP A 96 7.21 8.73 18.62
CA ASP A 96 7.36 10.17 18.47
C ASP A 96 7.87 10.83 19.78
N ALA A 97 8.62 11.92 19.63
CA ALA A 97 9.24 12.64 20.75
C ALA A 97 8.35 13.75 21.34
N ASP A 98 7.03 13.71 21.08
CA ASP A 98 6.04 14.73 21.47
C ASP A 98 5.28 14.42 22.77
N ASP A 99 5.71 13.40 23.51
CA ASP A 99 5.11 12.89 24.74
C ASP A 99 3.65 12.41 24.59
N SER A 100 3.17 12.20 23.36
CA SER A 100 1.87 11.59 23.13
C SER A 100 1.85 10.09 23.43
N TYR A 101 3.01 9.43 23.38
CA TYR A 101 3.22 8.03 23.72
C TYR A 101 4.01 7.89 25.03
N ASP A 102 3.61 6.92 25.85
CA ASP A 102 4.32 6.61 27.08
C ASP A 102 5.38 5.52 26.85
N PHE A 103 6.66 5.91 26.84
CA PHE A 103 7.77 4.97 26.67
C PHE A 103 7.95 4.01 27.88
N LEU A 104 7.26 4.21 28.97
CA LEU A 104 7.19 3.22 30.06
C LEU A 104 6.46 1.94 29.63
N GLU A 105 5.69 1.98 28.53
CA GLU A 105 5.05 0.82 27.96
C GLU A 105 5.98 -0.04 27.05
N ALA A 106 7.21 0.38 26.80
CA ALA A 106 8.18 -0.30 25.95
C ALA A 106 8.40 -1.79 26.27
N PRO A 107 8.43 -2.25 27.55
CA PRO A 107 8.61 -3.67 27.86
C PRO A 107 7.51 -4.58 27.33
N LYS A 108 6.28 -4.09 27.17
CA LYS A 108 5.16 -4.86 26.61
C LYS A 108 5.44 -5.26 25.15
N PHE A 109 6.08 -4.35 24.39
CA PHE A 109 6.47 -4.58 23.00
C PHE A 109 7.61 -5.59 22.91
N LEU A 110 8.65 -5.42 23.74
CA LEU A 110 9.77 -6.34 23.81
C LEU A 110 9.33 -7.76 24.16
N ALA A 111 8.40 -7.91 25.11
CA ALA A 111 7.86 -9.20 25.48
C ALA A 111 7.25 -9.94 24.28
N LYS A 112 6.47 -9.24 23.45
CA LYS A 112 5.90 -9.81 22.22
C LYS A 112 6.95 -10.17 21.18
N LEU A 113 7.99 -9.34 21.00
CA LEU A 113 9.10 -9.67 20.11
C LEU A 113 9.88 -10.91 20.58
N ARG A 114 10.07 -11.09 21.89
CA ARG A 114 10.66 -12.29 22.50
C ARG A 114 9.80 -13.55 22.31
N GLU A 115 8.47 -13.39 22.19
CA GLU A 115 7.53 -14.47 21.82
C GLU A 115 7.67 -14.92 20.34
N GLY A 116 8.50 -14.21 19.53
CA GLY A 116 8.76 -14.55 18.12
C GLY A 116 7.85 -13.82 17.12
N TYR A 117 7.24 -12.73 17.52
CA TYR A 117 6.63 -11.79 16.57
C TYR A 117 7.70 -10.93 15.91
N ASP A 118 7.53 -10.63 14.63
CA ASP A 118 8.46 -9.79 13.88
C ASP A 118 8.11 -8.30 13.97
N LEU A 119 6.81 -7.99 14.09
CA LEU A 119 6.26 -6.64 14.21
C LEU A 119 5.22 -6.61 15.34
N VAL A 120 5.35 -5.63 16.23
CA VAL A 120 4.39 -5.36 17.31
C VAL A 120 3.89 -3.95 17.17
N GLN A 121 2.61 -3.80 16.86
CA GLN A 121 1.94 -2.53 16.66
C GLN A 121 1.28 -2.06 17.94
N GLY A 122 1.49 -0.81 18.36
CA GLY A 122 0.68 -0.21 19.40
C GLY A 122 -0.75 0.02 18.91
N CYS A 123 -1.73 -0.22 19.77
CA CYS A 123 -3.13 0.07 19.46
C CYS A 123 -3.69 1.07 20.46
N ARG A 124 -4.11 2.23 19.97
CA ARG A 124 -4.75 3.30 20.75
C ARG A 124 -6.27 3.16 20.77
N LEU A 125 -6.81 2.44 19.79
CA LEU A 125 -8.26 2.35 19.58
C LEU A 125 -8.91 1.31 20.49
N PRO A 126 -10.16 1.53 20.93
CA PRO A 126 -10.87 0.58 21.79
C PRO A 126 -11.03 -0.81 21.17
N ALA A 127 -11.08 -0.92 19.85
CA ALA A 127 -11.18 -2.20 19.12
C ALA A 127 -10.01 -3.16 19.41
N GLY A 128 -8.82 -2.64 19.75
CA GLY A 128 -7.66 -3.43 20.16
C GLY A 128 -7.31 -3.24 21.64
N GLY A 129 -8.25 -2.77 22.47
CA GLY A 129 -8.08 -2.60 23.92
C GLY A 129 -7.35 -1.32 24.34
N GLY A 130 -7.03 -0.44 23.39
CA GLY A 130 -6.31 0.82 23.67
C GLY A 130 -7.20 1.93 24.25
N THR A 131 -6.56 2.99 24.71
CA THR A 131 -7.23 4.15 25.33
C THR A 131 -6.73 5.45 24.70
N VAL A 132 -7.67 6.34 24.37
CA VAL A 132 -7.37 7.71 23.92
C VAL A 132 -7.83 8.68 25.00
N LYS A 133 -6.91 9.41 25.62
CA LYS A 133 -7.24 10.44 26.62
C LYS A 133 -8.05 11.58 25.98
N PRO A 134 -8.92 12.25 26.74
CA PRO A 134 -9.72 13.37 26.23
C PRO A 134 -8.83 14.44 25.57
N GLY A 135 -9.15 14.83 24.34
CA GLY A 135 -8.40 15.84 23.58
C GLY A 135 -7.08 15.38 22.93
N ALA A 136 -6.68 14.10 23.08
CA ALA A 136 -5.47 13.55 22.47
C ALA A 136 -5.63 13.23 20.96
N MET A 137 -6.86 13.06 20.49
CA MET A 137 -7.12 12.75 19.08
C MET A 137 -8.42 13.44 18.63
N PRO A 138 -8.44 14.07 17.44
CA PRO A 138 -9.65 14.60 16.85
C PRO A 138 -10.73 13.52 16.65
N TRP A 139 -12.00 13.88 16.78
CA TRP A 139 -13.13 12.95 16.64
C TRP A 139 -13.12 12.22 15.28
N SER A 140 -12.88 12.95 14.20
CA SER A 140 -12.82 12.39 12.85
C SER A 140 -11.71 11.35 12.67
N HIS A 141 -10.56 11.56 13.31
CA HIS A 141 -9.45 10.59 13.28
C HIS A 141 -9.80 9.35 14.11
N ARG A 142 -10.42 9.54 15.29
CA ARG A 142 -10.75 8.45 16.20
C ARG A 142 -11.79 7.49 15.64
N TRP A 143 -12.84 8.02 14.97
CA TRP A 143 -14.01 7.23 14.60
C TRP A 143 -14.14 6.94 13.11
N ILE A 144 -13.49 7.70 12.24
CA ILE A 144 -13.57 7.54 10.80
C ILE A 144 -12.20 7.21 10.19
N GLY A 145 -11.22 8.08 10.31
CA GLY A 145 -9.95 7.97 9.60
C GLY A 145 -9.15 6.74 10.00
N ASN A 146 -8.77 6.64 11.29
CA ASN A 146 -7.95 5.53 11.75
C ASN A 146 -8.65 4.17 11.64
N PRO A 147 -9.94 4.01 12.02
CA PRO A 147 -10.66 2.75 11.79
C PRO A 147 -10.79 2.40 10.30
N GLY A 148 -11.08 3.38 9.43
CA GLY A 148 -11.23 3.17 7.99
C GLY A 148 -9.93 2.68 7.34
N PHE A 149 -8.82 3.35 7.59
CA PHE A 149 -7.52 2.91 7.06
C PHE A 149 -7.06 1.58 7.67
N SER A 150 -7.33 1.34 8.96
CA SER A 150 -7.02 0.05 9.57
C SER A 150 -7.87 -1.09 8.98
N PHE A 151 -9.15 -0.82 8.68
CA PHE A 151 -9.98 -1.76 7.94
C PHE A 151 -9.39 -2.05 6.55
N MET A 152 -8.98 -1.01 5.81
CA MET A 152 -8.32 -1.19 4.51
C MET A 152 -7.02 -1.99 4.64
N ALA A 153 -6.19 -1.77 5.67
CA ALA A 153 -4.97 -2.54 5.92
C ALA A 153 -5.28 -4.04 6.11
N ARG A 154 -6.31 -4.37 6.91
CA ARG A 154 -6.76 -5.76 7.10
C ARG A 154 -7.30 -6.37 5.82
N PHE A 155 -8.18 -5.64 5.13
CA PHE A 155 -8.92 -6.17 3.99
C PHE A 155 -8.07 -6.29 2.72
N MET A 156 -7.27 -5.27 2.41
CA MET A 156 -6.47 -5.23 1.18
C MET A 156 -5.12 -5.93 1.33
N PHE A 157 -4.50 -5.85 2.52
CA PHE A 157 -3.12 -6.28 2.75
C PHE A 157 -2.98 -7.40 3.79
N ARG A 158 -4.10 -7.85 4.38
CA ARG A 158 -4.12 -8.93 5.37
C ARG A 158 -3.27 -8.64 6.62
N ALA A 159 -3.06 -7.35 6.96
CA ALA A 159 -2.38 -6.96 8.18
C ALA A 159 -3.35 -7.04 9.37
N PRO A 160 -3.16 -7.95 10.35
CA PRO A 160 -4.14 -8.22 11.41
C PRO A 160 -4.05 -7.18 12.53
N ILE A 161 -4.30 -5.89 12.21
CA ILE A 161 -4.16 -4.75 13.12
C ILE A 161 -5.42 -3.90 13.18
N HIS A 162 -5.69 -3.30 14.34
CA HIS A 162 -6.82 -2.40 14.59
C HIS A 162 -6.43 -0.92 14.52
N ASP A 163 -5.14 -0.58 14.67
CA ASP A 163 -4.63 0.79 14.61
C ASP A 163 -3.38 0.91 13.74
N ALA A 164 -3.58 1.03 12.42
CA ALA A 164 -2.49 1.15 11.45
C ALA A 164 -1.67 2.45 11.60
N TYR A 165 -2.26 3.47 12.22
CA TYR A 165 -1.67 4.80 12.35
C TYR A 165 -0.99 5.07 13.70
N CYS A 166 -0.88 4.08 14.57
CA CYS A 166 -0.12 4.25 15.80
C CYS A 166 1.37 4.41 15.49
N GLY A 167 1.99 5.50 15.95
CA GLY A 167 3.42 5.77 15.77
C GLY A 167 4.29 4.88 16.65
N LEU A 168 3.79 4.44 17.83
CA LEU A 168 4.52 3.56 18.71
C LEU A 168 4.44 2.11 18.20
N ARG A 169 5.57 1.57 17.74
CA ARG A 169 5.67 0.20 17.26
C ARG A 169 7.06 -0.37 17.43
N ALA A 170 7.15 -1.69 17.60
CA ALA A 170 8.43 -2.37 17.70
C ALA A 170 8.54 -3.48 16.65
N PHE A 171 9.76 -3.78 16.24
CA PHE A 171 10.03 -4.78 15.21
C PHE A 171 11.46 -5.31 15.33
N THR A 172 11.72 -6.44 14.67
CA THR A 172 13.08 -6.97 14.55
C THR A 172 13.90 -6.16 13.54
N LYS A 173 15.18 -5.95 13.82
CA LYS A 173 16.08 -5.27 12.86
C LYS A 173 16.16 -6.02 11.54
N GLU A 174 16.06 -7.36 11.58
CA GLU A 174 16.00 -8.21 10.39
C GLU A 174 14.77 -7.90 9.52
N LEU A 175 13.59 -7.72 10.13
CA LEU A 175 12.38 -7.32 9.40
C LEU A 175 12.58 -5.99 8.69
N PHE A 176 13.14 -4.99 9.37
CA PHE A 176 13.39 -3.68 8.77
C PHE A 176 14.26 -3.80 7.51
N THR A 177 15.35 -4.57 7.58
CA THR A 177 16.24 -4.80 6.43
C THR A 177 15.51 -5.52 5.29
N ARG A 178 14.69 -6.53 5.62
CA ARG A 178 13.93 -7.31 4.63
C ARG A 178 12.85 -6.50 3.93
N LEU A 179 12.21 -5.56 4.63
CA LEU A 179 11.11 -4.76 4.05
C LEU A 179 11.60 -3.71 3.04
N ASP A 180 12.86 -3.30 3.06
CA ASP A 180 13.42 -2.29 2.17
C ASP A 180 12.50 -1.07 2.01
N LEU A 181 12.25 -0.37 3.14
CA LEU A 181 11.34 0.79 3.17
C LEU A 181 11.95 1.97 2.41
N ARG A 182 11.13 2.63 1.59
CA ARG A 182 11.60 3.70 0.68
C ARG A 182 10.90 5.04 0.90
N CYS A 183 9.80 5.08 1.66
CA CYS A 183 9.08 6.32 1.92
C CYS A 183 9.83 7.21 2.90
N THR A 184 10.18 8.42 2.48
CA THR A 184 10.97 9.38 3.27
C THR A 184 10.13 10.29 4.16
N GLY A 185 8.81 10.31 3.99
CA GLY A 185 7.84 11.15 4.72
C GLY A 185 7.07 10.39 5.80
N MET A 186 5.90 10.93 6.16
CA MET A 186 4.97 10.32 7.13
C MET A 186 4.44 8.96 6.67
N GLU A 187 4.50 8.70 5.37
CA GLU A 187 4.09 7.44 4.74
C GLU A 187 4.97 6.24 5.14
N PHE A 188 6.17 6.47 5.68
CA PHE A 188 7.08 5.43 6.17
C PHE A 188 6.40 4.42 7.09
N ALA A 189 5.66 4.95 8.06
CA ALA A 189 4.94 4.12 9.03
C ALA A 189 3.86 3.26 8.37
N THR A 190 3.19 3.81 7.36
CA THR A 190 2.17 3.11 6.57
C THR A 190 2.81 2.06 5.67
N GLU A 191 3.88 2.39 4.95
CA GLU A 191 4.61 1.46 4.09
C GLU A 191 5.04 0.20 4.85
N MET A 192 5.56 0.37 6.08
CA MET A 192 5.95 -0.74 6.94
C MET A 192 4.78 -1.71 7.18
N ILE A 193 3.59 -1.21 7.49
CA ILE A 193 2.40 -2.04 7.71
C ILE A 193 1.97 -2.76 6.44
N LEU A 194 1.90 -2.04 5.31
CA LEU A 194 1.48 -2.62 4.03
C LEU A 194 2.42 -3.72 3.57
N LYS A 195 3.74 -3.46 3.58
CA LYS A 195 4.75 -4.45 3.22
C LYS A 195 4.77 -5.63 4.20
N SER A 196 4.57 -5.40 5.49
CA SER A 196 4.47 -6.49 6.48
C SER A 196 3.27 -7.39 6.20
N GLY A 197 2.10 -6.82 5.90
CA GLY A 197 0.92 -7.59 5.52
C GLY A 197 1.11 -8.39 4.24
N LEU A 198 1.67 -7.77 3.20
CA LEU A 198 1.97 -8.43 1.92
C LEU A 198 2.97 -9.58 2.07
N ASN A 199 3.99 -9.42 2.92
CA ASN A 199 5.00 -10.45 3.20
C ASN A 199 4.57 -11.46 4.26
N ARG A 200 3.31 -11.40 4.75
CA ARG A 200 2.74 -12.32 5.76
C ARG A 200 3.60 -12.39 7.03
N VAL A 201 4.11 -11.25 7.45
CA VAL A 201 4.91 -11.10 8.67
C VAL A 201 4.07 -11.49 9.90
N LYS A 202 4.69 -12.05 10.92
CA LYS A 202 4.03 -12.32 12.20
C LYS A 202 3.83 -11.02 12.97
N ILE A 203 2.60 -10.50 12.95
CA ILE A 203 2.22 -9.23 13.56
C ILE A 203 1.41 -9.48 14.84
N SER A 204 1.73 -8.74 15.90
CA SER A 204 0.93 -8.64 17.13
C SER A 204 0.54 -7.20 17.41
N GLU A 205 -0.47 -6.99 18.25
CA GLU A 205 -0.83 -5.68 18.79
C GLU A 205 -0.69 -5.64 20.30
N VAL A 206 -0.33 -4.45 20.81
CA VAL A 206 -0.27 -4.15 22.23
C VAL A 206 -1.18 -2.94 22.52
N PRO A 207 -2.15 -3.07 23.44
CA PRO A 207 -2.97 -1.93 23.84
C PRO A 207 -2.12 -0.90 24.57
N ILE A 208 -2.24 0.37 24.15
CA ILE A 208 -1.53 1.51 24.73
C ILE A 208 -2.48 2.67 25.01
N THR A 209 -2.00 3.61 25.81
CA THR A 209 -2.71 4.87 26.06
C THR A 209 -2.11 5.99 25.22
N LEU A 210 -2.94 6.67 24.42
CA LEU A 210 -2.56 7.92 23.78
C LEU A 210 -2.82 9.09 24.71
N HIS A 211 -1.80 9.85 25.03
CA HIS A 211 -1.85 11.07 25.79
C HIS A 211 -2.01 12.30 24.90
N ARG A 212 -2.29 13.45 25.48
CA ARG A 212 -2.23 14.70 24.73
C ARG A 212 -0.79 14.98 24.34
N ASP A 213 -0.61 15.56 23.16
CA ASP A 213 0.66 16.14 22.74
C ASP A 213 1.16 17.11 23.82
N GLY A 214 2.38 16.92 24.29
CA GLY A 214 2.99 17.71 25.35
C GLY A 214 3.52 19.07 24.89
N ARG A 215 3.45 19.38 23.58
CA ARG A 215 3.86 20.68 23.03
C ARG A 215 2.93 21.80 23.48
N ILE A 216 3.49 22.91 23.90
CA ILE A 216 2.74 24.10 24.35
C ILE A 216 2.69 25.14 23.25
N THR A 217 3.84 25.41 22.59
CA THR A 217 4.00 26.54 21.67
C THR A 217 3.80 26.15 20.21
N ARG A 218 3.94 24.89 19.85
CA ARG A 218 3.94 24.42 18.46
C ARG A 218 2.71 23.60 18.11
N ARG A 219 2.24 23.76 16.85
CA ARG A 219 1.14 22.97 16.32
C ARG A 219 1.63 21.60 15.83
N PRO A 220 0.79 20.56 15.90
CA PRO A 220 1.10 19.26 15.31
C PRO A 220 1.47 19.38 13.83
N HIS A 221 2.45 18.61 13.39
CA HIS A 221 2.89 18.60 11.98
C HIS A 221 1.88 17.96 11.02
N LEU A 222 0.91 17.22 11.54
CA LEU A 222 -0.05 16.43 10.77
C LEU A 222 -1.14 17.31 10.14
N ARG A 223 -1.32 17.18 8.80
CA ARG A 223 -2.36 17.86 8.01
C ARG A 223 -3.38 16.83 7.53
N THR A 224 -4.52 16.74 8.19
CA THR A 224 -5.54 15.69 8.04
C THR A 224 -5.88 15.32 6.59
N VAL A 225 -6.27 16.30 5.77
CA VAL A 225 -6.71 16.02 4.39
C VAL A 225 -5.55 15.62 3.49
N ARG A 226 -4.43 16.36 3.56
CA ARG A 226 -3.26 16.09 2.73
C ARG A 226 -2.62 14.74 3.06
N ASP A 227 -2.48 14.45 4.34
CA ASP A 227 -1.81 13.23 4.78
C ASP A 227 -2.75 12.01 4.63
N GLY A 228 -4.06 12.20 4.81
CA GLY A 228 -5.07 11.19 4.46
C GLY A 228 -5.09 10.83 2.98
N TRP A 229 -5.01 11.84 2.09
CA TRP A 229 -4.89 11.59 0.65
C TRP A 229 -3.60 10.84 0.28
N ARG A 230 -2.46 11.26 0.86
CA ARG A 230 -1.17 10.57 0.64
C ARG A 230 -1.24 9.11 1.05
N THR A 231 -1.84 8.85 2.20
CA THR A 231 -2.02 7.47 2.65
C THR A 231 -2.94 6.67 1.73
N LEU A 232 -4.12 7.20 1.37
CA LEU A 232 -5.02 6.52 0.43
C LEU A 232 -4.31 6.21 -0.89
N ARG A 233 -3.58 7.19 -1.43
CA ARG A 233 -2.76 7.00 -2.63
C ARG A 233 -1.77 5.86 -2.46
N LEU A 234 -1.07 5.78 -1.31
CA LEU A 234 -0.12 4.72 -1.03
C LEU A 234 -0.81 3.34 -1.00
N TYR A 235 -1.97 3.22 -0.34
CA TYR A 235 -2.75 1.99 -0.34
C TYR A 235 -3.11 1.53 -1.76
N LEU A 236 -3.57 2.44 -2.58
CA LEU A 236 -3.93 2.13 -3.97
C LEU A 236 -2.69 1.74 -4.81
N MET A 237 -1.58 2.47 -4.66
CA MET A 237 -0.33 2.17 -5.38
C MET A 237 0.25 0.80 -5.02
N PHE A 238 0.18 0.39 -3.76
CA PHE A 238 0.61 -0.93 -3.31
C PHE A 238 -0.41 -2.04 -3.61
N SER A 239 -1.54 -1.72 -4.23
CA SER A 239 -2.59 -2.69 -4.55
C SER A 239 -3.14 -2.53 -5.96
N PRO A 240 -2.37 -2.93 -7.01
CA PRO A 240 -2.84 -2.91 -8.41
C PRO A 240 -4.16 -3.63 -8.61
N ARG A 241 -4.42 -4.67 -7.81
CA ARG A 241 -5.69 -5.43 -7.85
C ARG A 241 -6.90 -4.54 -7.53
N TRP A 242 -6.79 -3.68 -6.48
CA TRP A 242 -7.89 -2.81 -6.05
C TRP A 242 -8.02 -1.56 -6.91
N LEU A 243 -6.90 -1.02 -7.39
CA LEU A 243 -6.90 0.19 -8.22
C LEU A 243 -7.37 -0.08 -9.65
N PHE A 244 -6.91 -1.18 -10.25
CA PHE A 244 -7.12 -1.49 -11.66
C PHE A 244 -7.91 -2.78 -11.89
N GLY A 245 -7.54 -3.86 -11.19
CA GLY A 245 -8.06 -5.19 -11.49
C GLY A 245 -9.56 -5.33 -11.24
N LEU A 246 -10.03 -5.00 -10.04
CA LEU A 246 -11.46 -5.13 -9.69
C LEU A 246 -12.35 -4.13 -10.44
N PRO A 247 -12.02 -2.84 -10.56
CA PRO A 247 -12.81 -1.92 -11.39
C PRO A 247 -12.83 -2.34 -12.86
N GLY A 248 -11.67 -2.79 -13.38
CA GLY A 248 -11.57 -3.28 -14.76
C GLY A 248 -12.44 -4.52 -15.01
N LEU A 249 -12.41 -5.50 -14.09
CA LEU A 249 -13.28 -6.67 -14.18
C LEU A 249 -14.78 -6.28 -14.11
N GLY A 250 -15.13 -5.36 -13.22
CA GLY A 250 -16.50 -4.83 -13.12
C GLY A 250 -16.97 -4.22 -14.43
N LEU A 251 -16.14 -3.42 -15.08
CA LEU A 251 -16.44 -2.83 -16.39
C LEU A 251 -16.56 -3.90 -17.50
N ILE A 252 -15.69 -4.93 -17.51
CA ILE A 252 -15.79 -6.03 -18.45
C ILE A 252 -17.13 -6.76 -18.27
N LEU A 253 -17.48 -7.10 -17.03
CA LEU A 253 -18.75 -7.77 -16.75
C LEU A 253 -19.97 -6.92 -17.15
N LEU A 254 -19.94 -5.62 -16.88
CA LEU A 254 -20.97 -4.68 -17.32
C LEU A 254 -21.07 -4.64 -18.84
N GLY A 255 -19.93 -4.59 -19.54
CA GLY A 255 -19.90 -4.61 -20.99
C GLY A 255 -20.44 -5.91 -21.57
N LEU A 256 -20.02 -7.07 -21.04
CA LEU A 256 -20.55 -8.38 -21.45
C LEU A 256 -22.07 -8.48 -21.22
N PHE A 257 -22.55 -7.98 -20.10
CA PHE A 257 -23.99 -7.92 -19.80
C PHE A 257 -24.73 -7.05 -20.80
N GLY A 258 -24.19 -5.86 -21.14
CA GLY A 258 -24.74 -4.99 -22.18
C GLY A 258 -24.80 -5.66 -23.56
N TYR A 259 -23.75 -6.42 -23.94
CA TYR A 259 -23.75 -7.22 -25.17
C TYR A 259 -24.82 -8.32 -25.15
N ALA A 260 -24.97 -9.02 -24.02
CA ALA A 260 -25.98 -10.08 -23.87
C ALA A 260 -27.41 -9.57 -24.05
N LEU A 261 -27.69 -8.31 -23.70
CA LEU A 261 -29.00 -7.66 -23.89
C LEU A 261 -29.17 -7.10 -25.32
N ALA A 262 -28.12 -6.47 -25.85
CA ALA A 262 -28.25 -5.66 -27.07
C ALA A 262 -28.08 -6.46 -28.37
N LEU A 263 -27.26 -7.55 -28.38
CA LEU A 263 -27.11 -8.39 -29.59
C LEU A 263 -28.43 -9.04 -30.00
N PRO A 264 -29.24 -9.65 -29.09
CA PRO A 264 -30.55 -10.18 -29.48
C PRO A 264 -31.63 -9.08 -29.59
N GLY A 265 -31.37 -7.84 -29.14
CA GLY A 265 -32.34 -6.76 -29.14
C GLY A 265 -33.44 -6.93 -28.09
N VAL A 266 -33.06 -7.29 -26.85
CA VAL A 266 -34.00 -7.51 -25.75
C VAL A 266 -34.80 -6.25 -25.45
N THR A 267 -36.13 -6.40 -25.32
CA THR A 267 -37.02 -5.32 -24.93
C THR A 267 -37.61 -5.60 -23.53
N ILE A 268 -37.47 -4.65 -22.62
CA ILE A 268 -38.02 -4.74 -21.25
C ILE A 268 -38.89 -3.53 -21.03
N GLY A 269 -40.23 -3.75 -21.01
CA GLY A 269 -41.20 -2.66 -20.96
C GLY A 269 -41.05 -1.72 -22.15
N PRO A 270 -40.87 -0.41 -21.97
CA PRO A 270 -40.70 0.55 -23.06
C PRO A 270 -39.28 0.63 -23.59
N ALA A 271 -38.30 -0.02 -22.92
CA ALA A 271 -36.88 0.09 -23.24
C ALA A 271 -36.44 -1.05 -24.15
N THR A 272 -35.94 -0.72 -25.34
CA THR A 272 -35.26 -1.66 -26.26
C THR A 272 -33.74 -1.48 -26.21
N PHE A 273 -33.05 -2.55 -25.89
CA PHE A 273 -31.59 -2.57 -25.88
C PHE A 273 -31.07 -2.85 -27.29
N ASP A 274 -30.45 -1.86 -27.92
CA ASP A 274 -30.03 -1.94 -29.32
C ASP A 274 -28.64 -1.29 -29.51
N ALA A 275 -28.34 -0.77 -30.69
CA ALA A 275 -27.06 -0.21 -31.13
C ALA A 275 -26.40 0.75 -30.12
N HIS A 276 -27.18 1.61 -29.48
CA HIS A 276 -26.65 2.52 -28.44
C HIS A 276 -26.12 1.74 -27.24
N THR A 277 -26.82 0.70 -26.81
CA THR A 277 -26.39 -0.17 -25.71
C THR A 277 -25.10 -0.91 -26.10
N LEU A 278 -24.95 -1.37 -27.34
CA LEU A 278 -23.71 -1.98 -27.83
C LEU A 278 -22.53 -1.00 -27.77
N LEU A 279 -22.72 0.28 -28.09
CA LEU A 279 -21.66 1.28 -28.00
C LEU A 279 -21.20 1.49 -26.57
N PHE A 280 -22.12 1.65 -25.62
CA PHE A 280 -21.78 1.76 -24.20
C PHE A 280 -21.12 0.49 -23.66
N ALA A 281 -21.64 -0.67 -24.05
CA ALA A 281 -21.08 -1.96 -23.67
C ALA A 281 -19.65 -2.15 -24.21
N SER A 282 -19.39 -1.74 -25.45
CA SER A 282 -18.05 -1.75 -26.05
C SER A 282 -17.10 -0.81 -25.35
N CYS A 283 -17.54 0.39 -25.00
CA CYS A 283 -16.76 1.35 -24.23
C CYS A 283 -16.38 0.75 -22.87
N ALA A 284 -17.35 0.13 -22.16
CA ALA A 284 -17.10 -0.53 -20.89
C ALA A 284 -16.09 -1.70 -21.01
N LEU A 285 -16.23 -2.53 -22.08
CA LEU A 285 -15.27 -3.62 -22.34
C LEU A 285 -13.86 -3.10 -22.61
N LEU A 286 -13.71 -2.08 -23.46
CA LEU A 286 -12.41 -1.52 -23.81
C LEU A 286 -11.75 -0.86 -22.60
N MET A 287 -12.51 -0.06 -21.82
CA MET A 287 -11.99 0.57 -20.61
C MET A 287 -11.64 -0.48 -19.54
N GLY A 288 -12.49 -1.48 -19.36
CA GLY A 288 -12.26 -2.56 -18.41
C GLY A 288 -11.03 -3.39 -18.74
N TYR A 289 -10.90 -3.77 -20.02
CA TYR A 289 -9.73 -4.49 -20.52
C TYR A 289 -8.44 -3.69 -20.32
N GLN A 290 -8.46 -2.41 -20.71
CA GLN A 290 -7.34 -1.51 -20.50
C GLN A 290 -6.94 -1.40 -19.02
N ALA A 291 -7.93 -1.27 -18.12
CA ALA A 291 -7.66 -1.23 -16.70
C ALA A 291 -7.00 -2.52 -16.19
N VAL A 292 -7.49 -3.70 -16.62
CA VAL A 292 -6.86 -4.99 -16.25
C VAL A 292 -5.41 -5.06 -16.75
N LEU A 293 -5.14 -4.64 -17.98
CA LEU A 293 -3.78 -4.59 -18.53
C LEU A 293 -2.87 -3.67 -17.70
N PHE A 294 -3.34 -2.48 -17.32
CA PHE A 294 -2.57 -1.60 -16.42
C PHE A 294 -2.31 -2.24 -15.06
N GLY A 295 -3.26 -3.00 -14.53
CA GLY A 295 -3.07 -3.77 -13.31
C GLY A 295 -1.95 -4.80 -13.43
N ILE A 296 -1.90 -5.52 -14.56
CA ILE A 296 -0.84 -6.48 -14.87
C ILE A 296 0.51 -5.78 -15.00
N PHE A 297 0.60 -4.71 -15.79
CA PHE A 297 1.84 -3.96 -16.01
C PHE A 297 2.40 -3.39 -14.72
N THR A 298 1.53 -2.76 -13.92
CA THR A 298 1.92 -2.19 -12.63
C THR A 298 2.41 -3.26 -11.66
N LYS A 299 1.72 -4.41 -11.58
CA LYS A 299 2.12 -5.51 -10.72
C LYS A 299 3.46 -6.10 -11.17
N THR A 300 3.65 -6.33 -12.47
CA THR A 300 4.90 -6.84 -13.03
C THR A 300 6.07 -5.91 -12.71
N PHE A 301 5.90 -4.63 -12.98
CA PHE A 301 6.92 -3.62 -12.64
C PHE A 301 7.23 -3.61 -11.14
N ALA A 302 6.19 -3.59 -10.30
CA ALA A 302 6.37 -3.50 -8.86
C ALA A 302 7.05 -4.75 -8.25
N VAL A 303 6.80 -5.94 -8.79
CA VAL A 303 7.49 -7.16 -8.39
C VAL A 303 8.96 -7.12 -8.82
N ASN A 304 9.25 -6.74 -10.07
CA ASN A 304 10.62 -6.68 -10.58
C ASN A 304 11.49 -5.60 -9.89
N GLU A 305 10.88 -4.50 -9.44
CA GLU A 305 11.58 -3.46 -8.65
C GLU A 305 11.61 -3.77 -7.14
N GLY A 306 11.13 -4.95 -6.71
CA GLY A 306 11.10 -5.35 -5.30
C GLY A 306 10.13 -4.53 -4.43
N LEU A 307 9.18 -3.81 -5.03
CA LEU A 307 8.17 -3.04 -4.31
C LEU A 307 7.04 -3.93 -3.77
N LEU A 308 6.72 -5.00 -4.49
CA LEU A 308 5.74 -6.01 -4.11
C LEU A 308 6.37 -7.39 -4.10
N PRO A 309 5.96 -8.28 -3.18
CA PRO A 309 6.42 -9.66 -3.21
C PRO A 309 5.81 -10.42 -4.40
N GLU A 310 6.53 -11.43 -4.86
CA GLU A 310 5.97 -12.43 -5.76
C GLU A 310 4.87 -13.22 -5.04
N ASP A 311 3.79 -13.53 -5.76
CA ASP A 311 2.74 -14.41 -5.26
C ASP A 311 2.42 -15.53 -6.26
N ALA A 312 1.79 -16.60 -5.76
CA ALA A 312 1.45 -17.77 -6.57
C ALA A 312 0.48 -17.43 -7.73
N GLU A 313 -0.40 -16.43 -7.55
CA GLU A 313 -1.33 -15.99 -8.60
C GLU A 313 -0.58 -15.31 -9.74
N PHE A 314 0.43 -14.50 -9.41
CA PHE A 314 1.29 -13.83 -10.38
C PHE A 314 2.10 -14.85 -11.20
N ASN A 315 2.75 -15.81 -10.52
CA ASN A 315 3.53 -16.84 -11.18
C ASN A 315 2.66 -17.74 -12.08
N ARG A 316 1.44 -18.08 -11.63
CA ARG A 316 0.47 -18.83 -12.43
C ARG A 316 0.02 -18.05 -13.65
N PHE A 317 -0.21 -16.75 -13.54
CA PHE A 317 -0.55 -15.90 -14.69
C PHE A 317 0.55 -15.97 -15.75
N TYR A 318 1.82 -15.79 -15.39
CA TYR A 318 2.94 -15.84 -16.33
C TYR A 318 3.18 -17.23 -16.95
N SER A 319 2.87 -18.30 -16.21
CA SER A 319 2.94 -19.66 -16.76
C SER A 319 1.86 -19.93 -17.82
N LEU A 320 0.69 -19.29 -17.67
CA LEU A 320 -0.44 -19.45 -18.59
C LEU A 320 -0.39 -18.48 -19.78
N MET A 321 -0.03 -17.23 -19.54
CA MET A 321 -0.02 -16.13 -20.51
C MET A 321 1.41 -15.73 -20.85
N ASN A 322 2.04 -16.49 -21.75
CA ASN A 322 3.32 -16.15 -22.36
C ASN A 322 3.11 -15.28 -23.62
N LEU A 323 4.22 -14.72 -24.14
CA LEU A 323 4.19 -13.86 -25.33
C LEU A 323 3.45 -14.49 -26.50
N GLU A 324 3.78 -15.74 -26.83
CA GLU A 324 3.27 -16.43 -28.00
C GLU A 324 1.75 -16.65 -27.92
N ARG A 325 1.24 -17.06 -26.77
CA ARG A 325 -0.20 -17.24 -26.56
C ARG A 325 -0.94 -15.90 -26.63
N GLY A 326 -0.36 -14.86 -26.03
CA GLY A 326 -0.92 -13.51 -26.11
C GLY A 326 -0.99 -13.01 -27.56
N LEU A 327 0.06 -13.23 -28.38
CA LEU A 327 0.08 -12.90 -29.79
C LEU A 327 -0.96 -13.67 -30.58
N ILE A 328 -1.05 -15.00 -30.40
CA ILE A 328 -2.03 -15.85 -31.06
C ILE A 328 -3.46 -15.37 -30.74
N LEU A 329 -3.79 -15.17 -29.46
CA LEU A 329 -5.11 -14.70 -29.08
C LEU A 329 -5.42 -13.30 -29.62
N GLY A 330 -4.44 -12.40 -29.61
CA GLY A 330 -4.57 -11.06 -30.19
C GLY A 330 -4.83 -11.08 -31.70
N VAL A 331 -4.08 -11.89 -32.44
CA VAL A 331 -4.27 -12.03 -33.88
C VAL A 331 -5.62 -12.68 -34.20
N ILE A 332 -6.04 -13.71 -33.48
CA ILE A 332 -7.36 -14.33 -33.68
C ILE A 332 -8.47 -13.31 -33.44
N ALA A 333 -8.43 -12.55 -32.35
CA ALA A 333 -9.43 -11.51 -32.05
C ALA A 333 -9.44 -10.43 -33.14
N PHE A 334 -8.26 -9.97 -33.58
CA PHE A 334 -8.12 -8.96 -34.60
C PHE A 334 -8.73 -9.45 -35.96
N LEU A 335 -8.39 -10.66 -36.39
CA LEU A 335 -8.89 -11.24 -37.66
C LEU A 335 -10.41 -11.50 -37.57
N ALA A 336 -10.93 -11.98 -36.43
CA ALA A 336 -12.36 -12.15 -36.23
C ALA A 336 -13.11 -10.82 -36.33
N GLY A 337 -12.58 -9.77 -35.71
CA GLY A 337 -13.15 -8.44 -35.82
C GLY A 337 -13.09 -7.88 -37.26
N ALA A 338 -11.95 -8.05 -37.94
CA ALA A 338 -11.81 -7.66 -39.34
C ALA A 338 -12.79 -8.40 -40.26
N ALA A 339 -13.04 -9.68 -40.01
CA ALA A 339 -14.01 -10.46 -40.77
C ALA A 339 -15.45 -9.94 -40.59
N LEU A 340 -15.84 -9.55 -39.36
CA LEU A 340 -17.14 -8.92 -39.08
C LEU A 340 -17.29 -7.59 -39.84
N LEU A 341 -16.23 -6.77 -39.81
CA LEU A 341 -16.23 -5.49 -40.57
C LEU A 341 -16.29 -5.69 -42.07
N ALA A 342 -15.55 -6.66 -42.60
CA ALA A 342 -15.61 -7.03 -44.03
C ALA A 342 -17.01 -7.52 -44.42
N GLY A 343 -17.68 -8.29 -43.53
CA GLY A 343 -19.06 -8.70 -43.72
C GLY A 343 -20.04 -7.53 -43.78
N ALA A 344 -19.85 -6.52 -42.91
CA ALA A 344 -20.66 -5.29 -42.93
C ALA A 344 -20.46 -4.49 -44.24
N VAL A 345 -19.22 -4.40 -44.73
CA VAL A 345 -18.90 -3.75 -46.01
C VAL A 345 -19.50 -4.52 -47.19
N TRP A 346 -19.45 -5.87 -47.13
CA TRP A 346 -20.08 -6.73 -48.16
C TRP A 346 -21.60 -6.50 -48.22
N GLN A 347 -22.29 -6.46 -47.08
CA GLN A 347 -23.73 -6.13 -47.02
C GLN A 347 -24.01 -4.74 -47.63
N TRP A 348 -23.14 -3.75 -47.39
CA TRP A 348 -23.28 -2.43 -47.98
C TRP A 348 -23.10 -2.43 -49.51
N ARG A 349 -22.19 -3.24 -50.01
CA ARG A 349 -21.99 -3.46 -51.45
C ARG A 349 -23.23 -4.11 -52.07
N GLU A 350 -23.81 -5.14 -51.47
CA GLU A 350 -25.02 -5.79 -51.96
C GLU A 350 -26.23 -4.84 -51.99
N ALA A 351 -26.29 -3.89 -51.07
CA ALA A 351 -27.28 -2.82 -51.07
C ALA A 351 -26.96 -1.68 -52.08
N GLY A 352 -26.03 -1.90 -52.98
CA GLY A 352 -25.60 -0.88 -53.95
C GLY A 352 -24.98 0.36 -53.36
N PHE A 353 -24.33 0.22 -52.17
CA PHE A 353 -23.77 1.31 -51.36
C PHE A 353 -24.82 2.33 -50.86
N GLY A 354 -26.11 1.92 -50.84
CA GLY A 354 -27.22 2.71 -50.37
C GLY A 354 -27.40 2.68 -48.84
N GLN A 355 -28.61 3.03 -48.40
CA GLN A 355 -28.96 3.03 -46.97
C GLN A 355 -29.08 1.59 -46.43
N LEU A 356 -28.47 1.35 -45.29
CA LEU A 356 -28.55 0.10 -44.54
C LEU A 356 -29.51 0.21 -43.36
N ASN A 357 -30.05 -0.92 -42.89
CA ASN A 357 -30.74 -0.97 -41.64
C ASN A 357 -29.76 -0.75 -40.48
N TYR A 358 -29.84 0.39 -39.85
CA TYR A 358 -28.92 0.83 -38.81
C TYR A 358 -28.77 -0.19 -37.68
N ALA A 359 -29.89 -0.63 -37.12
CA ALA A 359 -29.89 -1.55 -35.99
C ALA A 359 -29.22 -2.89 -36.33
N HIS A 360 -29.51 -3.44 -37.51
CA HIS A 360 -28.91 -4.69 -37.93
C HIS A 360 -27.40 -4.54 -38.26
N THR A 361 -27.03 -3.50 -38.98
CA THR A 361 -25.62 -3.28 -39.39
C THR A 361 -24.73 -3.02 -38.19
N MET A 362 -25.21 -2.25 -37.18
CA MET A 362 -24.43 -1.94 -35.98
C MET A 362 -24.14 -3.17 -35.12
N ARG A 363 -24.94 -4.22 -35.19
CA ARG A 363 -24.69 -5.51 -34.54
C ARG A 363 -23.49 -6.27 -35.11
N TRP A 364 -23.03 -5.90 -36.31
CA TRP A 364 -21.80 -6.40 -36.91
C TRP A 364 -20.62 -5.44 -36.72
N VAL A 365 -20.88 -4.17 -36.96
CA VAL A 365 -19.82 -3.12 -36.91
C VAL A 365 -19.28 -2.91 -35.50
N VAL A 366 -20.15 -2.75 -34.52
CA VAL A 366 -19.71 -2.45 -33.16
C VAL A 366 -18.90 -3.58 -32.52
N PRO A 367 -19.34 -4.87 -32.57
CA PRO A 367 -18.51 -5.98 -32.14
C PRO A 367 -17.21 -6.12 -32.96
N GLY A 368 -17.28 -5.90 -34.28
CA GLY A 368 -16.12 -5.94 -35.16
C GLY A 368 -15.04 -4.94 -34.72
N VAL A 369 -15.40 -3.68 -34.56
CA VAL A 369 -14.47 -2.62 -34.07
C VAL A 369 -13.92 -2.97 -32.71
N THR A 370 -14.78 -3.45 -31.78
CA THR A 370 -14.36 -3.82 -30.44
C THR A 370 -13.33 -4.95 -30.46
N LEU A 371 -13.56 -6.01 -31.25
CA LEU A 371 -12.63 -7.12 -31.36
C LEU A 371 -11.30 -6.72 -32.03
N VAL A 372 -11.33 -5.86 -33.07
CA VAL A 372 -10.11 -5.31 -33.68
C VAL A 372 -9.30 -4.54 -32.63
N ALA A 373 -9.96 -3.66 -31.85
CA ALA A 373 -9.29 -2.87 -30.84
C ALA A 373 -8.71 -3.75 -29.70
N LEU A 374 -9.48 -4.73 -29.21
CA LEU A 374 -9.02 -5.67 -28.18
C LEU A 374 -7.86 -6.54 -28.69
N GLY A 375 -7.96 -7.05 -29.94
CA GLY A 375 -6.91 -7.86 -30.56
C GLY A 375 -5.61 -7.07 -30.69
N PHE A 376 -5.68 -5.85 -31.20
CA PHE A 376 -4.52 -4.97 -31.35
C PHE A 376 -3.88 -4.62 -29.98
N GLN A 377 -4.70 -4.26 -28.99
CA GLN A 377 -4.22 -4.00 -27.63
C GLN A 377 -3.57 -5.25 -27.02
N THR A 378 -4.12 -6.44 -27.25
CA THR A 378 -3.55 -7.71 -26.74
C THR A 378 -2.18 -7.97 -27.35
N ILE A 379 -1.99 -7.76 -28.65
CA ILE A 379 -0.70 -7.92 -29.32
C ILE A 379 0.35 -6.99 -28.68
N LEU A 380 0.06 -5.69 -28.61
CA LEU A 380 0.99 -4.71 -28.02
C LEU A 380 1.29 -5.01 -26.55
N SER A 381 0.26 -5.34 -25.78
CA SER A 381 0.37 -5.64 -24.35
C SER A 381 1.19 -6.90 -24.09
N SER A 382 1.13 -7.91 -24.98
CA SER A 382 1.94 -9.12 -24.85
C SER A 382 3.43 -8.82 -24.97
N PHE A 383 3.82 -8.00 -25.95
CA PHE A 383 5.21 -7.52 -26.05
C PHE A 383 5.62 -6.71 -24.83
N PHE A 384 4.77 -5.75 -24.41
CA PHE A 384 5.10 -4.91 -23.27
C PHE A 384 5.24 -5.70 -21.96
N THR A 385 4.33 -6.64 -21.70
CA THR A 385 4.41 -7.54 -20.54
C THR A 385 5.69 -8.38 -20.57
N SER A 386 6.07 -8.89 -21.75
CA SER A 386 7.30 -9.65 -21.94
C SER A 386 8.55 -8.80 -21.64
N ILE A 387 8.57 -7.54 -22.11
CA ILE A 387 9.67 -6.60 -21.83
C ILE A 387 9.75 -6.29 -20.34
N LEU A 388 8.62 -6.02 -19.69
CA LEU A 388 8.57 -5.79 -18.24
C LEU A 388 9.02 -7.02 -17.44
N GLY A 389 8.77 -8.23 -17.95
CA GLY A 389 9.16 -9.49 -17.32
C GLY A 389 10.64 -9.86 -17.50
N LEU A 390 11.40 -9.13 -18.33
CA LEU A 390 12.84 -9.34 -18.45
C LEU A 390 13.52 -8.89 -17.14
N SER A 391 14.10 -9.86 -16.41
CA SER A 391 14.86 -9.54 -15.20
C SER A 391 16.04 -8.63 -15.53
N ARG A 392 16.16 -7.50 -14.86
CA ARG A 392 17.41 -6.71 -14.88
C ARG A 392 18.47 -7.51 -14.14
N ARG A 393 19.52 -7.94 -14.84
CA ARG A 393 20.70 -8.53 -14.26
C ARG A 393 21.61 -7.46 -13.66
#